data_f0c9938126dbeb0892d72ba62c5fd70f
#
_entry.id   f0c9938126dbeb0892d72ba62c5fd70f
#
_cell.length_a   1.000
_cell.length_b   1.000
_cell.length_c   1.000
_cell.angle_alpha   90.00
_cell.angle_beta   90.00
_cell.angle_gamma   90.00
#
_symmetry.space_group_name_H-M   'P 1'
#
loop_
_entity.id
_entity.type
_entity.pdbx_description
1 polymer ?
#
loop_
_entity_poly.entity_id
_entity_poly.type
_entity_poly.pdbx_seq_one_letter_code
_entity_poly.pdbx_strand_id
1 'polypeptide(L)'
;MSNGAAEPEKENPWAAFKPWQGKASGLDKLLLFLIIGVPLVYLGLMPLRPWMLVNAPVVQEFINGAKTAVVAAGAYARVGEIPLWLVVVAGFIGMAKLDWAFWLAGRRWGDGVLRLFAQNERQLKRIESLKRIPNWALFLMTIVSRCPGVPGTLVYLVAGWTRMRLSLFLIADLLGCLIFTLIWTTLGYQLGETAVDVLKVVDKYALWLTLAIILGIFVITYIREYRKQKSAE
;
A
#
# COMPACT_ATOMS: atom_id res chain seq x y z
N MET A 1 -1.08 52.03 29.52
CA MET A 1 -0.87 50.60 29.79
C MET A 1 -1.73 49.87 28.80
N SER A 2 -1.13 49.51 27.68
CA SER A 2 -1.83 48.80 26.58
C SER A 2 -1.62 47.29 26.79
N ASN A 3 -2.70 46.59 27.18
CA ASN A 3 -2.76 45.15 27.23
C ASN A 3 -2.78 44.61 25.80
N GLY A 4 -1.62 44.17 25.29
CA GLY A 4 -1.52 43.38 24.06
C GLY A 4 -2.11 42.00 24.33
N ALA A 5 -3.39 41.83 24.05
CA ALA A 5 -3.97 40.50 23.92
C ALA A 5 -3.28 39.82 22.76
N ALA A 6 -2.50 38.75 23.07
CA ALA A 6 -1.93 37.86 22.07
C ALA A 6 -3.10 37.27 21.25
N GLU A 7 -3.12 37.56 19.94
CA GLU A 7 -4.04 36.87 19.03
C GLU A 7 -3.88 35.36 19.18
N PRO A 8 -4.99 34.60 19.28
CA PRO A 8 -4.91 33.16 19.32
C PRO A 8 -4.23 32.67 18.04
N GLU A 9 -3.07 32.06 18.18
CA GLU A 9 -2.31 31.43 17.10
C GLU A 9 -3.28 30.49 16.37
N LYS A 10 -3.58 30.83 15.11
CA LYS A 10 -4.46 30.03 14.25
C LYS A 10 -3.93 28.61 14.25
N GLU A 11 -4.60 27.71 14.96
CA GLU A 11 -4.26 26.30 14.97
C GLU A 11 -4.17 25.82 13.52
N ASN A 12 -2.96 25.49 13.10
CA ASN A 12 -2.70 25.01 11.76
C ASN A 12 -3.44 23.68 11.59
N PRO A 13 -4.49 23.58 10.73
CA PRO A 13 -5.29 22.37 10.58
C PRO A 13 -4.44 21.14 10.19
N TRP A 14 -3.23 21.37 9.66
CA TRP A 14 -2.26 20.33 9.35
C TRP A 14 -1.48 19.84 10.59
N ALA A 15 -1.57 20.52 11.73
CA ALA A 15 -0.88 20.10 12.96
C ALA A 15 -1.42 18.74 13.47
N ALA A 16 -2.72 18.50 13.29
CA ALA A 16 -3.37 17.24 13.64
C ALA A 16 -2.88 16.03 12.78
N PHE A 17 -2.33 16.29 11.58
CA PHE A 17 -1.83 15.26 10.66
C PHE A 17 -0.32 15.02 10.76
N LYS A 18 0.39 15.72 11.66
CA LYS A 18 1.82 15.51 11.84
C LYS A 18 2.08 14.29 12.75
N PRO A 19 2.64 13.19 12.23
CA PRO A 19 2.94 12.03 13.05
C PRO A 19 4.19 12.21 13.94
N TRP A 20 5.03 13.20 13.66
CA TRP A 20 6.25 13.51 14.41
C TRP A 20 6.06 14.62 15.42
N GLN A 21 6.87 14.59 16.49
CA GLN A 21 6.95 15.69 17.48
C GLN A 21 8.06 16.68 17.08
N GLY A 22 7.75 17.97 17.08
CA GLY A 22 8.72 19.05 16.79
C GLY A 22 8.95 19.31 15.30
N LYS A 23 10.18 19.72 14.91
CA LYS A 23 10.55 20.02 13.53
C LYS A 23 10.78 18.73 12.72
N ALA A 24 10.15 18.65 11.53
CA ALA A 24 10.35 17.52 10.62
C ALA A 24 11.81 17.38 10.18
N SER A 25 12.38 16.21 10.34
CA SER A 25 13.68 15.88 9.76
C SER A 25 13.56 15.48 8.28
N GLY A 26 14.66 15.42 7.54
CA GLY A 26 14.68 14.93 6.16
C GLY A 26 14.10 13.52 6.02
N LEU A 27 14.39 12.64 6.99
CA LEU A 27 13.83 11.29 7.03
C LEU A 27 12.32 11.26 7.25
N ASP A 28 11.75 12.17 8.06
CA ASP A 28 10.30 12.25 8.26
C ASP A 28 9.58 12.64 6.99
N LYS A 29 10.15 13.59 6.23
CA LYS A 29 9.63 13.99 4.92
C LYS A 29 9.70 12.85 3.90
N LEU A 30 10.82 12.13 3.87
CA LEU A 30 11.00 10.96 2.99
C LEU A 30 9.99 9.86 3.32
N LEU A 31 9.82 9.52 4.59
CA LEU A 31 8.86 8.51 5.03
C LEU A 31 7.42 8.91 4.70
N LEU A 32 7.08 10.19 4.93
CA LEU A 32 5.76 10.70 4.56
C LEU A 32 5.54 10.61 3.05
N PHE A 33 6.54 10.96 2.25
CA PHE A 33 6.49 10.82 0.79
C PHE A 33 6.33 9.35 0.37
N LEU A 34 7.05 8.42 0.97
CA LEU A 34 6.93 6.99 0.66
C LEU A 34 5.55 6.44 1.07
N ILE A 35 5.03 6.84 2.23
CA ILE A 35 3.78 6.30 2.78
C ILE A 35 2.54 6.91 2.12
N ILE A 36 2.60 8.16 1.72
CA ILE A 36 1.46 8.88 1.10
C ILE A 36 1.68 9.06 -0.40
N GLY A 37 2.86 9.54 -0.81
CA GLY A 37 3.14 9.88 -2.21
C GLY A 37 3.14 8.67 -3.12
N VAL A 38 3.76 7.56 -2.70
CA VAL A 38 3.78 6.35 -3.54
C VAL A 38 2.39 5.75 -3.74
N PRO A 39 1.52 5.58 -2.71
CA PRO A 39 0.14 5.19 -2.92
C PRO A 39 -0.67 6.15 -3.80
N LEU A 40 -0.42 7.45 -3.72
CA LEU A 40 -1.06 8.44 -4.62
C LEU A 40 -0.63 8.24 -6.08
N VAL A 41 0.66 7.97 -6.33
CA VAL A 41 1.14 7.60 -7.68
C VAL A 41 0.47 6.31 -8.16
N TYR A 42 0.34 5.28 -7.28
CA TYR A 42 -0.35 4.04 -7.63
C TYR A 42 -1.84 4.26 -7.92
N LEU A 43 -2.47 5.20 -7.22
CA LEU A 43 -3.85 5.60 -7.48
C LEU A 43 -3.96 6.29 -8.86
N GLY A 44 -3.01 7.17 -9.20
CA GLY A 44 -2.92 7.79 -10.52
C GLY A 44 -2.69 6.80 -11.66
N LEU A 45 -1.97 5.70 -11.38
CA LEU A 45 -1.77 4.60 -12.33
C LEU A 45 -2.96 3.62 -12.40
N MET A 46 -3.97 3.78 -11.54
CA MET A 46 -5.12 2.88 -11.48
C MET A 46 -5.86 2.72 -12.83
N PRO A 47 -6.08 3.78 -13.63
CA PRO A 47 -6.72 3.64 -14.94
C PRO A 47 -5.92 2.78 -15.92
N LEU A 48 -4.58 2.76 -15.81
CA LEU A 48 -3.70 1.99 -16.69
C LEU A 48 -3.59 0.50 -16.31
N ARG A 49 -4.09 0.12 -15.13
CA ARG A 49 -3.98 -1.27 -14.64
C ARG A 49 -4.55 -2.33 -15.59
N PRO A 50 -5.75 -2.16 -16.22
CA PRO A 50 -6.28 -3.17 -17.13
C PRO A 50 -5.35 -3.42 -18.32
N TRP A 51 -4.81 -2.35 -18.91
CA TRP A 51 -3.85 -2.45 -20.00
C TRP A 51 -2.53 -3.07 -19.56
N MET A 52 -1.98 -2.64 -18.42
CA MET A 52 -0.72 -3.20 -17.89
C MET A 52 -0.85 -4.67 -17.52
N LEU A 53 -2.02 -5.09 -17.03
CA LEU A 53 -2.26 -6.48 -16.64
C LEU A 53 -2.08 -7.45 -17.80
N VAL A 54 -2.44 -7.02 -18.99
CA VAL A 54 -2.37 -7.84 -20.21
C VAL A 54 -1.04 -7.66 -20.93
N ASN A 55 -0.62 -6.40 -21.13
CA ASN A 55 0.51 -6.10 -22.01
C ASN A 55 1.87 -6.03 -21.28
N ALA A 56 1.85 -5.78 -19.95
CA ALA A 56 3.06 -5.63 -19.15
C ALA A 56 2.87 -6.13 -17.70
N PRO A 57 2.42 -7.39 -17.49
CA PRO A 57 2.11 -7.88 -16.14
C PRO A 57 3.35 -7.88 -15.23
N VAL A 58 4.54 -8.20 -15.74
CA VAL A 58 5.80 -8.16 -15.00
C VAL A 58 6.13 -6.74 -14.52
N VAL A 59 5.91 -5.74 -15.38
CA VAL A 59 6.13 -4.33 -14.99
C VAL A 59 5.13 -3.92 -13.91
N GLN A 60 3.87 -4.31 -14.04
CA GLN A 60 2.85 -4.00 -13.06
C GLN A 60 3.14 -4.65 -11.70
N GLU A 61 3.54 -5.94 -11.67
CA GLU A 61 3.89 -6.60 -10.41
C GLU A 61 5.13 -6.00 -9.78
N PHE A 62 6.14 -5.62 -10.57
CA PHE A 62 7.32 -4.92 -10.07
C PHE A 62 6.98 -3.54 -9.49
N ILE A 63 6.07 -2.78 -10.13
CA ILE A 63 5.68 -1.44 -9.66
C ILE A 63 4.92 -1.52 -8.35
N ASN A 64 3.93 -2.38 -8.20
CA ASN A 64 3.01 -2.34 -7.06
C ASN A 64 2.80 -3.67 -6.32
N GLY A 65 3.46 -4.75 -6.74
CA GLY A 65 3.28 -6.08 -6.14
C GLY A 65 1.85 -6.62 -6.27
N ALA A 66 1.11 -6.22 -7.32
CA ALA A 66 -0.28 -6.61 -7.49
C ALA A 66 -0.42 -8.12 -7.70
N LYS A 67 -1.16 -8.79 -6.81
CA LYS A 67 -1.41 -10.25 -6.87
C LYS A 67 -1.98 -10.68 -8.21
N THR A 68 -2.90 -9.88 -8.79
CA THR A 68 -3.47 -10.14 -10.12
C THR A 68 -2.42 -10.11 -11.22
N ALA A 69 -1.44 -9.21 -11.14
CA ALA A 69 -0.35 -9.14 -12.11
C ALA A 69 0.59 -10.33 -11.97
N VAL A 70 0.90 -10.78 -10.74
CA VAL A 70 1.68 -12.00 -10.49
C VAL A 70 0.99 -13.24 -11.06
N VAL A 71 -0.34 -13.36 -10.88
CA VAL A 71 -1.13 -14.46 -11.46
C VAL A 71 -1.10 -14.39 -13.00
N ALA A 72 -1.30 -13.21 -13.58
CA ALA A 72 -1.27 -13.03 -15.03
C ALA A 72 0.11 -13.37 -15.61
N ALA A 73 1.19 -12.85 -15.00
CA ALA A 73 2.55 -13.15 -15.41
C ALA A 73 2.89 -14.65 -15.27
N GLY A 74 2.39 -15.31 -14.21
CA GLY A 74 2.49 -16.75 -14.02
C GLY A 74 1.81 -17.55 -15.12
N ALA A 75 0.63 -17.11 -15.59
CA ALA A 75 -0.07 -17.72 -16.71
C ALA A 75 0.71 -17.57 -18.03
N TYR A 76 1.25 -16.39 -18.32
CA TYR A 76 2.12 -16.17 -19.46
C TYR A 76 3.43 -16.98 -19.40
N ALA A 77 3.95 -17.21 -18.19
CA ALA A 77 5.10 -18.09 -17.99
C ALA A 77 4.78 -19.55 -18.35
N ARG A 78 3.56 -20.02 -18.13
CA ARG A 78 3.12 -21.37 -18.52
C ARG A 78 3.12 -21.58 -20.02
N VAL A 79 2.72 -20.57 -20.78
CA VAL A 79 2.69 -20.63 -22.26
C VAL A 79 4.03 -20.25 -22.90
N GLY A 80 5.07 -19.99 -22.09
CA GLY A 80 6.43 -19.73 -22.56
C GLY A 80 6.71 -18.29 -23.01
N GLU A 81 5.80 -17.36 -22.81
CA GLU A 81 5.98 -15.95 -23.17
C GLU A 81 6.88 -15.17 -22.20
N ILE A 82 6.90 -15.59 -20.92
CA ILE A 82 7.69 -14.95 -19.87
C ILE A 82 8.48 -16.02 -19.10
N PRO A 83 9.78 -15.80 -18.81
CA PRO A 83 10.53 -16.75 -17.99
C PRO A 83 10.04 -16.73 -16.53
N LEU A 84 9.75 -17.91 -15.97
CA LEU A 84 9.15 -18.08 -14.64
C LEU A 84 9.96 -17.40 -13.52
N TRP A 85 11.29 -17.45 -13.61
CA TRP A 85 12.16 -16.81 -12.61
C TRP A 85 11.97 -15.29 -12.57
N LEU A 86 11.68 -14.66 -13.73
CA LEU A 86 11.46 -13.23 -13.82
C LEU A 86 10.17 -12.83 -13.10
N VAL A 87 9.10 -13.64 -13.25
CA VAL A 87 7.85 -13.43 -12.50
C VAL A 87 8.09 -13.49 -11.00
N VAL A 88 8.82 -14.53 -10.52
CA VAL A 88 9.10 -14.66 -9.09
C VAL A 88 9.93 -13.49 -8.56
N VAL A 89 10.98 -13.07 -9.29
CA VAL A 89 11.84 -11.96 -8.88
C VAL A 89 11.10 -10.63 -8.88
N ALA A 90 10.36 -10.33 -9.94
CA ALA A 90 9.61 -9.09 -10.07
C ALA A 90 8.51 -8.96 -9.01
N GLY A 91 7.74 -10.03 -8.79
CA GLY A 91 6.70 -10.08 -7.76
C GLY A 91 7.27 -9.94 -6.34
N PHE A 92 8.36 -10.66 -6.05
CA PHE A 92 9.06 -10.57 -4.77
C PHE A 92 9.53 -9.15 -4.45
N ILE A 93 10.26 -8.52 -5.39
CA ILE A 93 10.75 -7.14 -5.22
C ILE A 93 9.56 -6.17 -5.15
N GLY A 94 8.56 -6.34 -6.03
CA GLY A 94 7.37 -5.50 -6.06
C GLY A 94 6.62 -5.49 -4.74
N MET A 95 6.55 -6.64 -4.06
CA MET A 95 5.89 -6.75 -2.76
C MET A 95 6.73 -6.19 -1.60
N ALA A 96 8.04 -6.45 -1.57
CA ALA A 96 8.90 -6.16 -0.40
C ALA A 96 9.41 -4.72 -0.32
N LYS A 97 9.51 -4.02 -1.44
CA LYS A 97 10.33 -2.79 -1.56
C LYS A 97 9.96 -1.63 -0.65
N LEU A 98 8.72 -1.53 -0.16
CA LEU A 98 8.24 -0.40 0.66
C LEU A 98 7.93 -0.77 2.11
N ASP A 99 7.97 -2.02 2.49
CA ASP A 99 7.49 -2.48 3.80
C ASP A 99 8.38 -1.99 4.94
N TRP A 100 9.69 -1.89 4.69
CA TRP A 100 10.63 -1.30 5.65
C TRP A 100 10.29 0.15 6.02
N ALA A 101 9.66 0.90 5.09
CA ALA A 101 9.29 2.29 5.35
C ALA A 101 8.15 2.37 6.40
N PHE A 102 7.18 1.46 6.36
CA PHE A 102 6.12 1.36 7.37
C PHE A 102 6.68 0.92 8.72
N TRP A 103 7.60 -0.05 8.75
CA TRP A 103 8.30 -0.43 9.98
C TRP A 103 9.07 0.75 10.57
N LEU A 104 9.82 1.50 9.75
CA LEU A 104 10.60 2.65 10.19
C LEU A 104 9.70 3.79 10.68
N ALA A 105 8.58 4.02 10.02
CA ALA A 105 7.56 4.98 10.45
C ALA A 105 6.99 4.63 11.83
N GLY A 106 6.63 3.36 12.04
CA GLY A 106 6.17 2.86 13.34
C GLY A 106 7.22 3.05 14.43
N ARG A 107 8.49 2.74 14.12
CA ARG A 107 9.60 2.90 15.06
C ARG A 107 9.90 4.36 15.41
N ARG A 108 9.78 5.27 14.44
CA ARG A 108 10.16 6.67 14.58
C ARG A 108 9.04 7.54 15.13
N TRP A 109 7.84 7.35 14.62
CA TRP A 109 6.69 8.18 14.98
C TRP A 109 5.87 7.58 16.13
N GLY A 110 6.02 6.28 16.40
CA GLY A 110 5.43 5.62 17.56
C GLY A 110 3.94 5.88 17.72
N ASP A 111 3.57 6.41 18.89
CA ASP A 111 2.17 6.70 19.23
C ASP A 111 1.52 7.73 18.29
N GLY A 112 2.30 8.63 17.67
CA GLY A 112 1.79 9.63 16.72
C GLY A 112 1.16 9.02 15.47
N VAL A 113 1.80 8.00 14.90
CA VAL A 113 1.28 7.30 13.70
C VAL A 113 0.02 6.51 14.02
N LEU A 114 -0.03 5.90 15.20
CA LEU A 114 -1.18 5.08 15.60
C LEU A 114 -2.42 5.91 15.89
N ARG A 115 -2.24 7.13 16.41
CA ARG A 115 -3.33 8.09 16.59
C ARG A 115 -3.97 8.51 15.27
N LEU A 116 -3.22 8.54 14.17
CA LEU A 116 -3.78 8.79 12.83
C LEU A 116 -4.76 7.69 12.37
N PHE A 117 -4.57 6.46 12.86
CA PHE A 117 -5.45 5.32 12.57
C PHE A 117 -6.54 5.10 13.64
N ALA A 118 -6.42 5.74 14.82
CA ALA A 118 -7.38 5.64 15.92
C ALA A 118 -8.37 6.80 15.87
N GLN A 119 -9.59 6.53 15.43
CA GLN A 119 -10.67 7.53 15.40
C GLN A 119 -11.36 7.71 16.77
N ASN A 120 -11.22 6.74 17.69
CA ASN A 120 -11.89 6.72 19.00
C ASN A 120 -10.96 6.15 20.08
N GLU A 121 -11.20 6.55 21.37
CA GLU A 121 -10.46 6.04 22.54
C GLU A 121 -10.50 4.50 22.67
N ARG A 122 -11.59 3.86 22.27
CA ARG A 122 -11.71 2.39 22.26
C ARG A 122 -10.73 1.73 21.28
N GLN A 123 -10.51 2.37 20.12
CA GLN A 123 -9.53 1.91 19.13
C GLN A 123 -8.12 2.16 19.65
N LEU A 124 -7.87 3.29 20.30
CA LEU A 124 -6.57 3.59 20.92
C LEU A 124 -6.19 2.54 21.97
N LYS A 125 -7.10 2.19 22.88
CA LYS A 125 -6.87 1.12 23.88
C LYS A 125 -6.59 -0.25 23.24
N ARG A 126 -7.28 -0.60 22.16
CA ARG A 126 -7.00 -1.83 21.40
C ARG A 126 -5.61 -1.80 20.76
N ILE A 127 -5.22 -0.65 20.19
CA ILE A 127 -3.90 -0.46 19.62
C ILE A 127 -2.83 -0.54 20.72
N GLU A 128 -3.03 0.06 21.88
CA GLU A 128 -2.12 -0.04 23.02
C GLU A 128 -1.94 -1.49 23.52
N SER A 129 -2.98 -2.32 23.42
CA SER A 129 -2.85 -3.74 23.77
C SER A 129 -1.88 -4.49 22.83
N LEU A 130 -1.67 -3.99 21.61
CA LEU A 130 -0.71 -4.56 20.64
C LEU A 130 0.74 -4.41 21.13
N LYS A 131 1.05 -3.46 22.04
CA LYS A 131 2.39 -3.34 22.65
C LYS A 131 2.82 -4.60 23.42
N ARG A 132 1.85 -5.40 23.85
CA ARG A 132 2.10 -6.61 24.63
C ARG A 132 2.34 -7.85 23.77
N ILE A 133 2.26 -7.71 22.43
CA ILE A 133 2.47 -8.85 21.54
C ILE A 133 3.95 -9.25 21.57
N PRO A 134 4.27 -10.52 21.85
CA PRO A 134 5.65 -10.98 21.87
C PRO A 134 6.25 -11.00 20.46
N ASN A 135 7.58 -10.84 20.37
CA ASN A 135 8.28 -10.74 19.08
C ASN A 135 8.06 -11.95 18.17
N TRP A 136 7.88 -13.16 18.70
CA TRP A 136 7.61 -14.35 17.89
C TRP A 136 6.23 -14.27 17.21
N ALA A 137 5.21 -13.74 17.92
CA ALA A 137 3.88 -13.56 17.34
C ALA A 137 3.88 -12.46 16.27
N LEU A 138 4.60 -11.34 16.51
CA LEU A 138 4.80 -10.31 15.49
C LEU A 138 5.54 -10.84 14.25
N PHE A 139 6.51 -11.73 14.45
CA PHE A 139 7.21 -12.41 13.35
C PHE A 139 6.23 -13.22 12.49
N LEU A 140 5.41 -14.06 13.10
CA LEU A 140 4.39 -14.82 12.39
C LEU A 140 3.34 -13.92 11.74
N MET A 141 2.87 -12.90 12.45
CA MET A 141 1.93 -11.91 11.89
C MET A 141 2.51 -11.18 10.68
N THR A 142 3.81 -10.87 10.68
CA THR A 142 4.49 -10.25 9.54
C THR A 142 4.50 -11.18 8.32
N ILE A 143 4.80 -12.48 8.50
CA ILE A 143 4.74 -13.46 7.41
C ILE A 143 3.31 -13.53 6.83
N VAL A 144 2.30 -13.64 7.71
CA VAL A 144 0.89 -13.81 7.33
C VAL A 144 0.23 -12.50 6.90
N SER A 145 0.89 -11.35 7.09
CA SER A 145 0.35 -10.02 6.74
C SER A 145 -0.07 -9.86 5.28
N ARG A 146 0.42 -10.74 4.41
CA ARG A 146 0.09 -10.79 2.98
C ARG A 146 -1.23 -11.53 2.70
N CYS A 147 -1.80 -12.23 3.68
CA CYS A 147 -3.10 -12.89 3.53
C CYS A 147 -4.21 -11.87 3.27
N PRO A 148 -5.19 -12.21 2.42
CA PRO A 148 -6.40 -11.41 2.27
C PRO A 148 -7.08 -11.21 3.63
N GLY A 149 -7.47 -9.96 3.93
CA GLY A 149 -8.13 -9.61 5.20
C GLY A 149 -7.21 -9.21 6.35
N VAL A 150 -5.88 -9.42 6.24
CA VAL A 150 -4.92 -8.91 7.22
C VAL A 150 -4.43 -7.52 6.80
N PRO A 151 -4.56 -6.48 7.63
CA PRO A 151 -4.06 -5.14 7.31
C PRO A 151 -2.54 -5.08 7.49
N GLY A 152 -1.78 -5.56 6.49
CA GLY A 152 -0.32 -5.69 6.54
C GLY A 152 0.40 -4.42 6.96
N THR A 153 -0.02 -3.27 6.44
CA THR A 153 0.53 -1.95 6.80
C THR A 153 0.48 -1.70 8.31
N LEU A 154 -0.63 -2.06 8.99
CA LEU A 154 -0.73 -1.92 10.44
C LEU A 154 0.20 -2.88 11.17
N VAL A 155 0.36 -4.11 10.68
CA VAL A 155 1.31 -5.08 11.27
C VAL A 155 2.73 -4.52 11.22
N TYR A 156 3.16 -3.94 10.09
CA TYR A 156 4.50 -3.35 9.94
C TYR A 156 4.71 -2.13 10.83
N LEU A 157 3.71 -1.25 10.92
CA LEU A 157 3.74 -0.11 11.84
C LEU A 157 3.86 -0.56 13.30
N VAL A 158 3.08 -1.58 13.71
CA VAL A 158 3.13 -2.15 15.06
C VAL A 158 4.48 -2.81 15.32
N ALA A 159 5.03 -3.57 14.37
CA ALA A 159 6.35 -4.20 14.49
C ALA A 159 7.45 -3.15 14.71
N GLY A 160 7.38 -2.00 14.01
CA GLY A 160 8.30 -0.88 14.25
C GLY A 160 8.08 -0.22 15.61
N TRP A 161 6.84 0.03 15.99
CA TRP A 161 6.46 0.67 17.25
C TRP A 161 6.83 -0.14 18.49
N THR A 162 6.67 -1.46 18.46
CA THR A 162 7.11 -2.38 19.53
C THR A 162 8.62 -2.58 19.57
N ARG A 163 9.35 -1.87 18.70
CA ARG A 163 10.82 -1.93 18.58
C ARG A 163 11.35 -3.32 18.20
N MET A 164 10.58 -4.12 17.45
CA MET A 164 11.09 -5.35 16.83
C MET A 164 12.38 -5.05 16.07
N ARG A 165 13.39 -5.91 16.18
CA ARG A 165 14.67 -5.72 15.47
C ARG A 165 14.43 -5.72 13.95
N LEU A 166 15.06 -4.78 13.25
CA LEU A 166 14.92 -4.65 11.79
C LEU A 166 15.27 -5.95 11.05
N SER A 167 16.35 -6.63 11.46
CA SER A 167 16.74 -7.92 10.86
C SER A 167 15.65 -8.97 10.98
N LEU A 168 15.01 -9.07 12.15
CA LEU A 168 13.94 -10.03 12.39
C LEU A 168 12.70 -9.69 11.57
N PHE A 169 12.37 -8.39 11.47
CA PHE A 169 11.29 -7.90 10.63
C PHE A 169 11.54 -8.21 9.15
N LEU A 170 12.74 -7.86 8.64
CA LEU A 170 13.09 -8.11 7.23
C LEU A 170 13.06 -9.59 6.87
N ILE A 171 13.59 -10.47 7.76
CA ILE A 171 13.52 -11.92 7.52
C ILE A 171 12.07 -12.39 7.42
N ALA A 172 11.21 -11.97 8.36
CA ALA A 172 9.80 -12.34 8.35
C ALA A 172 9.08 -11.80 7.10
N ASP A 173 9.32 -10.55 6.73
CA ASP A 173 8.70 -9.90 5.59
C ASP A 173 9.15 -10.53 4.27
N LEU A 174 10.46 -10.71 4.08
CA LEU A 174 11.00 -11.36 2.87
C LEU A 174 10.53 -12.81 2.73
N LEU A 175 10.45 -13.58 3.84
CA LEU A 175 9.85 -14.91 3.82
C LEU A 175 8.38 -14.86 3.42
N GLY A 176 7.61 -13.94 4.00
CA GLY A 176 6.22 -13.72 3.62
C GLY A 176 6.08 -13.35 2.15
N CYS A 177 6.87 -12.38 1.66
CA CYS A 177 6.87 -11.99 0.25
C CYS A 177 7.18 -13.17 -0.68
N LEU A 178 8.21 -13.96 -0.36
CA LEU A 178 8.60 -15.11 -1.16
C LEU A 178 7.48 -16.16 -1.21
N ILE A 179 6.95 -16.56 -0.05
CA ILE A 179 5.88 -17.56 0.05
C ILE A 179 4.66 -17.10 -0.77
N PHE A 180 4.22 -15.87 -0.58
CA PHE A 180 3.03 -15.36 -1.29
C PHE A 180 3.27 -15.14 -2.77
N THR A 181 4.45 -14.69 -3.18
CA THR A 181 4.81 -14.62 -4.60
C THR A 181 4.77 -16.00 -5.24
N LEU A 182 5.35 -17.02 -4.61
CA LEU A 182 5.32 -18.38 -5.12
C LEU A 182 3.89 -18.94 -5.22
N ILE A 183 3.05 -18.70 -4.20
CA ILE A 183 1.64 -19.13 -4.23
C ILE A 183 0.90 -18.50 -5.43
N TRP A 184 1.00 -17.19 -5.61
CA TRP A 184 0.28 -16.49 -6.69
C TRP A 184 0.86 -16.82 -8.06
N THR A 185 2.18 -16.96 -8.19
CA THR A 185 2.84 -17.40 -9.43
C THR A 185 2.42 -18.82 -9.79
N THR A 186 2.42 -19.74 -8.82
CA THR A 186 1.99 -21.13 -9.05
C THR A 186 0.52 -21.21 -9.44
N LEU A 187 -0.34 -20.42 -8.79
CA LEU A 187 -1.74 -20.32 -9.16
C LEU A 187 -1.90 -19.87 -10.62
N GLY A 188 -1.21 -18.81 -11.01
CA GLY A 188 -1.22 -18.32 -12.39
C GLY A 188 -0.69 -19.36 -13.37
N TYR A 189 0.41 -20.02 -13.03
CA TYR A 189 1.01 -21.07 -13.84
C TYR A 189 0.10 -22.28 -14.04
N GLN A 190 -0.66 -22.68 -13.00
CA GLN A 190 -1.63 -23.77 -13.10
C GLN A 190 -2.85 -23.40 -13.95
N LEU A 191 -3.31 -22.14 -13.87
CA LEU A 191 -4.40 -21.64 -14.71
C LEU A 191 -4.01 -21.57 -16.20
N GLY A 192 -2.74 -21.30 -16.48
CA GLY A 192 -2.11 -21.40 -17.81
C GLY A 192 -2.93 -20.79 -18.95
N GLU A 193 -3.21 -21.59 -19.99
CA GLU A 193 -3.94 -21.18 -21.20
C GLU A 193 -5.31 -20.57 -20.89
N THR A 194 -6.05 -21.13 -19.95
CA THR A 194 -7.37 -20.60 -19.54
C THR A 194 -7.27 -19.16 -19.04
N ALA A 195 -6.27 -18.84 -18.22
CA ALA A 195 -6.06 -17.48 -17.76
C ALA A 195 -5.61 -16.54 -18.91
N VAL A 196 -4.75 -17.03 -19.80
CA VAL A 196 -4.30 -16.26 -20.97
C VAL A 196 -5.47 -15.94 -21.90
N ASP A 197 -6.38 -16.87 -22.12
CA ASP A 197 -7.57 -16.63 -22.96
C ASP A 197 -8.50 -15.58 -22.33
N VAL A 198 -8.69 -15.62 -21.01
CA VAL A 198 -9.41 -14.56 -20.30
C VAL A 198 -8.70 -13.21 -20.43
N LEU A 199 -7.36 -13.19 -20.31
CA LEU A 199 -6.57 -11.97 -20.48
C LEU A 199 -6.67 -11.40 -21.88
N LYS A 200 -6.70 -12.24 -22.94
CA LYS A 200 -6.95 -11.80 -24.34
C LYS A 200 -8.32 -11.17 -24.51
N VAL A 201 -9.35 -11.70 -23.84
CA VAL A 201 -10.68 -11.06 -23.84
C VAL A 201 -10.63 -9.71 -23.14
N VAL A 202 -9.94 -9.64 -21.99
CA VAL A 202 -9.74 -8.37 -21.28
C VAL A 202 -8.96 -7.37 -22.15
N ASP A 203 -7.95 -7.80 -22.89
CA ASP A 203 -7.16 -6.95 -23.77
C ASP A 203 -8.04 -6.24 -24.82
N LYS A 204 -8.96 -6.98 -25.44
CA LYS A 204 -9.92 -6.42 -26.42
C LYS A 204 -10.70 -5.23 -25.84
N TYR A 205 -10.95 -5.23 -24.55
CA TYR A 205 -11.72 -4.19 -23.85
C TYR A 205 -10.87 -3.31 -22.93
N ALA A 206 -9.58 -3.60 -22.78
CA ALA A 206 -8.70 -2.91 -21.81
C ALA A 206 -8.63 -1.41 -22.05
N LEU A 207 -8.51 -0.96 -23.29
CA LEU A 207 -8.54 0.46 -23.64
C LEU A 207 -9.87 1.11 -23.32
N TRP A 208 -10.98 0.47 -23.68
CA TRP A 208 -12.33 0.98 -23.39
C TRP A 208 -12.60 1.04 -21.90
N LEU A 209 -12.15 0.01 -21.15
CA LEU A 209 -12.27 -0.03 -19.70
C LEU A 209 -11.42 1.07 -19.06
N THR A 210 -10.19 1.27 -19.53
CA THR A 210 -9.31 2.34 -19.06
C THR A 210 -9.93 3.71 -19.32
N LEU A 211 -10.46 3.96 -20.52
CA LEU A 211 -11.14 5.20 -20.87
C LEU A 211 -12.41 5.41 -20.04
N ALA A 212 -13.19 4.35 -19.82
CA ALA A 212 -14.39 4.42 -18.97
C ALA A 212 -14.07 4.77 -17.53
N ILE A 213 -12.98 4.23 -16.97
CA ILE A 213 -12.50 4.54 -15.62
C ILE A 213 -12.07 6.01 -15.54
N ILE A 214 -11.27 6.50 -16.52
CA ILE A 214 -10.83 7.89 -16.56
C ILE A 214 -12.03 8.83 -16.66
N LEU A 215 -12.95 8.56 -17.57
CA LEU A 215 -14.16 9.35 -17.75
C LEU A 215 -15.02 9.34 -16.47
N GLY A 216 -15.18 8.17 -15.84
CA GLY A 216 -15.91 8.02 -14.58
C GLY A 216 -15.31 8.86 -13.46
N ILE A 217 -13.99 8.85 -13.30
CA ILE A 217 -13.28 9.67 -12.31
C ILE A 217 -13.53 11.15 -12.60
N PHE A 218 -13.44 11.57 -13.87
CA PHE A 218 -13.66 12.97 -14.28
C PHE A 218 -15.09 13.42 -13.98
N VAL A 219 -16.09 12.62 -14.36
CA VAL A 219 -17.51 12.90 -14.10
C VAL A 219 -17.82 12.98 -12.61
N ILE A 220 -17.30 12.02 -11.80
CA ILE A 220 -17.52 12.03 -10.36
C ILE A 220 -16.91 13.28 -9.72
N THR A 221 -15.70 13.66 -10.15
CA THR A 221 -15.01 14.85 -9.63
C THR A 221 -15.79 16.11 -9.99
N TYR A 222 -16.23 16.23 -11.25
CA TYR A 222 -17.04 17.33 -11.72
C TYR A 222 -18.36 17.49 -10.94
N ILE A 223 -19.08 16.36 -10.74
CA ILE A 223 -20.34 16.37 -9.97
C ILE A 223 -20.11 16.77 -8.52
N ARG A 224 -18.99 16.33 -7.91
CA ARG A 224 -18.63 16.70 -6.52
C ARG A 224 -18.36 18.20 -6.40
N GLU A 225 -17.64 18.78 -7.33
CA GLU A 225 -17.37 20.22 -7.33
C GLU A 225 -18.63 21.04 -7.57
N TYR A 226 -19.45 20.64 -8.53
CA TYR A 226 -20.73 21.30 -8.81
C TYR A 226 -21.68 21.27 -7.59
N ARG A 227 -21.75 20.14 -6.88
CA ARG A 227 -22.55 20.04 -5.64
C ARG A 227 -22.02 20.92 -4.51
N LYS A 228 -20.69 21.08 -4.38
CA LYS A 228 -20.10 21.97 -3.37
C LYS A 228 -20.41 23.44 -3.64
N GLN A 229 -20.36 23.87 -4.88
CA GLN A 229 -20.72 25.25 -5.27
C GLN A 229 -22.20 25.55 -4.96
N LYS A 230 -23.11 24.63 -5.28
CA LYS A 230 -24.54 24.80 -5.01
C LYS A 230 -24.92 24.74 -3.52
N SER A 231 -24.06 24.21 -2.65
CA SER A 231 -24.29 24.17 -1.18
C SER A 231 -23.71 25.41 -0.48
N ALA A 232 -22.97 26.26 -1.20
CA ALA A 232 -22.35 27.49 -0.70
C ALA A 232 -23.10 28.77 -1.11
N GLU A 233 -24.12 28.65 -1.99
CA GLU A 233 -25.16 29.64 -2.30
C GLU A 233 -26.40 29.42 -1.40
#